data_e0fa3523c63a03eb225d1ea28c02b144
#
_entry.id   e0fa3523c63a03eb225d1ea28c02b144
#
_cell.length_a   1.000
_cell.length_b   1.000
_cell.length_c   1.000
_cell.angle_alpha   90.00
_cell.angle_beta   90.00
_cell.angle_gamma   90.00
#
_symmetry.space_group_name_H-M   'P 1'
#
loop_
_entity.id
_entity.type
_entity.pdbx_description
1 polymer ?
#
loop_
_entity_poly.entity_id
_entity_poly.type
_entity_poly.pdbx_seq_one_letter_code
_entity_poly.pdbx_strand_id
1 'polypeptide(L)'
;DFDLAGAVPMYTDVLVIGGGGAGAAAALTAAQAGAGVIMANKLRIGDSNTVMAEGGIQAAVGEEDSLQQHFEDTLKGGHNAAEQDLVAQMVTDGPAAIRWLIGLGMTFDLAAGSDNNGRLQRKRAGGTSIPRVLCYRDFTGLEMMRVLREAVELERGITQLNRCPAIELLSDEHGRCVGAVLYDLERRKLLIVHAKSVVLASGGSGRLHLQGFATSNHYGATADGLVMAYRMGAKLRDVDSFQYHPTGVAHPPHLAGALISEAVRSAGTHLVNGLGE
;
A
#
# COMPACT_ATOMS: atom_id res chain seq x y z
N ASP A 1 -28.28 13.84 -0.85
CA ASP A 1 -27.78 15.14 -1.35
C ASP A 1 -27.01 15.80 -0.22
N PHE A 2 -25.75 16.11 -0.46
CA PHE A 2 -24.94 16.87 0.49
C PHE A 2 -25.23 18.36 0.30
N ASP A 3 -25.47 19.06 1.41
CA ASP A 3 -25.51 20.52 1.38
C ASP A 3 -24.06 21.04 1.21
N LEU A 4 -23.77 21.53 0.03
CA LEU A 4 -22.48 22.14 -0.29
C LEU A 4 -22.41 23.65 0.09
N ALA A 5 -23.50 24.20 0.67
CA ALA A 5 -23.48 25.57 1.17
C ALA A 5 -22.46 25.68 2.31
N GLY A 6 -21.45 26.51 2.09
CA GLY A 6 -20.33 26.67 3.03
C GLY A 6 -19.17 25.68 2.85
N ALA A 7 -19.15 24.85 1.80
CA ALA A 7 -18.00 24.06 1.43
C ALA A 7 -16.82 24.98 1.03
N VAL A 8 -15.61 24.59 1.42
CA VAL A 8 -14.39 25.38 1.13
C VAL A 8 -13.75 24.86 -0.15
N PRO A 9 -13.61 25.68 -1.20
CA PRO A 9 -12.92 25.29 -2.41
C PRO A 9 -11.39 25.29 -2.20
N MET A 10 -10.72 24.28 -2.73
CA MET A 10 -9.27 24.15 -2.78
C MET A 10 -8.85 23.77 -4.20
N TYR A 11 -7.62 24.14 -4.57
CA TYR A 11 -7.09 23.90 -5.92
C TYR A 11 -5.69 23.30 -5.82
N THR A 12 -5.40 22.34 -6.68
CA THR A 12 -4.08 21.71 -6.74
C THR A 12 -3.80 21.15 -8.14
N ASP A 13 -2.55 20.83 -8.44
CA ASP A 13 -2.23 20.11 -9.67
C ASP A 13 -2.61 18.62 -9.53
N VAL A 14 -2.23 18.00 -8.39
CA VAL A 14 -2.49 16.60 -8.14
C VAL A 14 -3.15 16.43 -6.77
N LEU A 15 -4.31 15.75 -6.76
CA LEU A 15 -4.94 15.27 -5.54
C LEU A 15 -4.61 13.79 -5.36
N VAL A 16 -3.96 13.44 -4.24
CA VAL A 16 -3.69 12.05 -3.87
C VAL A 16 -4.64 11.64 -2.74
N ILE A 17 -5.44 10.60 -2.96
CA ILE A 17 -6.39 10.09 -1.97
C ILE A 17 -5.84 8.81 -1.36
N GLY A 18 -5.36 8.91 -0.14
CA GLY A 18 -4.75 7.84 0.64
C GLY A 18 -3.26 8.02 0.90
N GLY A 19 -2.84 7.87 2.15
CA GLY A 19 -1.47 8.08 2.64
C GLY A 19 -0.71 6.80 3.01
N GLY A 20 -1.02 5.68 2.37
CA GLY A 20 -0.21 4.47 2.42
C GLY A 20 1.01 4.56 1.50
N GLY A 21 1.74 3.47 1.34
CA GLY A 21 2.96 3.43 0.52
C GLY A 21 2.76 3.96 -0.90
N ALA A 22 1.70 3.54 -1.60
CA ALA A 22 1.41 3.99 -2.96
C ALA A 22 1.11 5.50 -3.03
N GLY A 23 0.29 6.00 -2.10
CA GLY A 23 -0.07 7.42 -2.08
C GLY A 23 1.10 8.31 -1.71
N ALA A 24 1.91 7.91 -0.73
CA ALA A 24 3.12 8.64 -0.36
C ALA A 24 4.12 8.70 -1.53
N ALA A 25 4.35 7.57 -2.22
CA ALA A 25 5.21 7.53 -3.39
C ALA A 25 4.68 8.44 -4.53
N ALA A 26 3.38 8.38 -4.81
CA ALA A 26 2.76 9.23 -5.83
C ALA A 26 2.88 10.73 -5.49
N ALA A 27 2.61 11.10 -4.23
CA ALA A 27 2.70 12.50 -3.78
C ALA A 27 4.13 13.03 -3.87
N LEU A 28 5.11 12.27 -3.38
CA LEU A 28 6.53 12.64 -3.45
C LEU A 28 6.99 12.79 -4.90
N THR A 29 6.67 11.84 -5.76
CA THR A 29 7.09 11.89 -7.17
C THR A 29 6.46 13.08 -7.89
N ALA A 30 5.19 13.36 -7.66
CA ALA A 30 4.51 14.50 -8.25
C ALA A 30 5.10 15.83 -7.76
N ALA A 31 5.34 15.97 -6.45
CA ALA A 31 5.92 17.20 -5.89
C ALA A 31 7.36 17.42 -6.37
N GLN A 32 8.17 16.38 -6.43
CA GLN A 32 9.54 16.43 -6.97
C GLN A 32 9.57 16.78 -8.45
N ALA A 33 8.51 16.49 -9.20
CA ALA A 33 8.33 16.94 -10.58
C ALA A 33 7.81 18.39 -10.69
N GLY A 34 7.64 19.10 -9.58
CA GLY A 34 7.22 20.51 -9.52
C GLY A 34 5.71 20.73 -9.45
N ALA A 35 4.90 19.67 -9.27
CA ALA A 35 3.46 19.80 -9.11
C ALA A 35 3.10 20.20 -7.67
N GLY A 36 2.10 21.06 -7.50
CA GLY A 36 1.43 21.28 -6.22
C GLY A 36 0.55 20.07 -5.89
N VAL A 37 0.72 19.50 -4.71
CA VAL A 37 0.02 18.27 -4.30
C VAL A 37 -0.83 18.52 -3.07
N ILE A 38 -2.08 18.06 -3.08
CA ILE A 38 -2.89 17.85 -1.88
C ILE A 38 -2.98 16.33 -1.64
N MET A 39 -2.58 15.89 -0.45
CA MET A 39 -2.74 14.50 -0.01
C MET A 39 -3.84 14.41 1.03
N ALA A 40 -4.95 13.75 0.69
CA ALA A 40 -6.09 13.56 1.57
C ALA A 40 -6.07 12.17 2.22
N ASN A 41 -6.09 12.14 3.54
CA ASN A 41 -6.02 10.92 4.35
C ASN A 41 -7.28 10.75 5.18
N LYS A 42 -7.92 9.58 5.07
CA LYS A 42 -9.07 9.21 5.90
C LYS A 42 -8.74 9.29 7.39
N LEU A 43 -7.52 8.92 7.75
CA LEU A 43 -6.94 8.99 9.09
C LEU A 43 -5.70 9.89 9.05
N ARG A 44 -4.52 9.38 9.36
CA ARG A 44 -3.25 10.09 9.24
C ARG A 44 -2.40 9.46 8.15
N ILE A 45 -1.43 10.19 7.64
CA ILE A 45 -0.42 9.59 6.78
C ILE A 45 0.25 8.42 7.50
N GLY A 46 0.36 7.30 6.81
CA GLY A 46 0.91 6.06 7.33
C GLY A 46 -0.09 5.13 7.99
N ASP A 47 -1.27 5.60 8.42
CA ASP A 47 -2.32 4.74 8.94
C ASP A 47 -2.94 3.90 7.80
N SER A 48 -2.30 2.77 7.47
CA SER A 48 -2.60 1.97 6.29
C SER A 48 -2.15 0.51 6.45
N ASN A 49 -2.53 -0.37 5.52
CA ASN A 49 -2.01 -1.73 5.48
C ASN A 49 -0.50 -1.78 5.24
N THR A 50 0.08 -0.76 4.63
CA THR A 50 1.53 -0.70 4.40
C THR A 50 2.30 -0.75 5.72
N VAL A 51 1.87 0.02 6.74
CA VAL A 51 2.57 0.03 8.05
C VAL A 51 2.49 -1.31 8.77
N MET A 52 1.49 -2.12 8.45
CA MET A 52 1.25 -3.43 9.08
C MET A 52 1.94 -4.59 8.34
N ALA A 53 2.60 -4.32 7.21
CA ALA A 53 3.29 -5.34 6.46
C ALA A 53 4.57 -5.78 7.18
N GLU A 54 4.67 -7.07 7.51
CA GLU A 54 5.79 -7.65 8.25
C GLU A 54 6.85 -8.21 7.30
N GLY A 55 6.50 -9.19 6.51
CA GLY A 55 7.38 -10.07 5.74
C GLY A 55 8.51 -9.41 4.95
N GLY A 56 8.20 -8.54 4.00
CA GLY A 56 9.23 -7.90 3.17
C GLY A 56 8.77 -7.53 1.77
N ILE A 57 9.72 -7.07 0.96
CA ILE A 57 9.50 -6.64 -0.42
C ILE A 57 10.29 -7.55 -1.34
N GLN A 58 9.65 -8.12 -2.36
CA GLN A 58 10.32 -8.91 -3.38
C GLN A 58 10.86 -8.02 -4.49
N ALA A 59 12.15 -8.15 -4.79
CA ALA A 59 12.78 -7.50 -5.93
C ALA A 59 14.01 -8.28 -6.39
N ALA A 60 14.20 -8.40 -7.69
CA ALA A 60 15.34 -9.09 -8.29
C ALA A 60 16.58 -8.17 -8.27
N VAL A 61 17.22 -8.07 -7.10
CA VAL A 61 18.42 -7.24 -6.86
C VAL A 61 19.70 -8.06 -6.67
N GLY A 62 19.60 -9.39 -6.67
CA GLY A 62 20.71 -10.30 -6.51
C GLY A 62 21.34 -10.71 -7.84
N GLU A 63 22.65 -10.99 -7.86
CA GLU A 63 23.37 -11.44 -9.05
C GLU A 63 22.87 -12.80 -9.57
N GLU A 64 22.38 -13.67 -8.68
CA GLU A 64 21.82 -14.97 -8.98
C GLU A 64 20.34 -14.94 -9.38
N ASP A 65 19.70 -13.76 -9.37
CA ASP A 65 18.30 -13.57 -9.71
C ASP A 65 18.17 -12.77 -11.01
N SER A 66 16.99 -12.81 -11.61
CA SER A 66 16.70 -12.04 -12.82
C SER A 66 15.25 -11.54 -12.82
N LEU A 67 14.98 -10.49 -13.59
CA LEU A 67 13.62 -10.00 -13.82
C LEU A 67 12.74 -11.11 -14.44
N GLN A 68 13.31 -11.91 -15.35
CA GLN A 68 12.61 -13.02 -15.98
C GLN A 68 12.18 -14.07 -14.94
N GLN A 69 13.09 -14.48 -14.06
CA GLN A 69 12.77 -15.46 -13.02
C GLN A 69 11.74 -14.92 -12.01
N HIS A 70 11.84 -13.64 -11.68
CA HIS A 70 10.85 -12.98 -10.80
C HIS A 70 9.47 -12.92 -11.48
N PHE A 71 9.43 -12.62 -12.76
CA PHE A 71 8.19 -12.63 -13.56
C PHE A 71 7.55 -14.03 -13.59
N GLU A 72 8.31 -15.06 -13.91
CA GLU A 72 7.83 -16.44 -13.98
C GLU A 72 7.29 -16.94 -12.63
N ASP A 73 8.03 -16.70 -11.54
CA ASP A 73 7.60 -17.05 -10.18
C ASP A 73 6.28 -16.34 -9.81
N THR A 74 6.15 -15.05 -10.19
CA THR A 74 4.95 -14.25 -9.89
C THR A 74 3.73 -14.78 -10.67
N LEU A 75 3.87 -15.05 -11.95
CA LEU A 75 2.79 -15.62 -12.76
C LEU A 75 2.38 -16.99 -12.26
N LYS A 76 3.35 -17.85 -11.98
CA LYS A 76 3.10 -19.20 -11.44
C LYS A 76 2.40 -19.14 -10.09
N GLY A 77 2.86 -18.26 -9.18
CA GLY A 77 2.23 -18.05 -7.87
C GLY A 77 0.79 -17.54 -7.97
N GLY A 78 0.49 -16.74 -8.98
CA GLY A 78 -0.85 -16.24 -9.31
C GLY A 78 -1.67 -17.18 -10.21
N HIS A 79 -1.27 -18.45 -10.36
CA HIS A 79 -1.94 -19.44 -11.24
C HIS A 79 -2.14 -18.94 -12.69
N ASN A 80 -1.27 -18.07 -13.17
CA ASN A 80 -1.34 -17.40 -14.49
C ASN A 80 -2.61 -16.56 -14.72
N ALA A 81 -3.29 -16.15 -13.64
CA ALA A 81 -4.49 -15.31 -13.73
C ALA A 81 -4.18 -13.81 -13.85
N ALA A 82 -2.93 -13.41 -13.55
CA ALA A 82 -2.52 -12.01 -13.59
C ALA A 82 -2.33 -11.48 -15.02
N GLU A 83 -2.52 -10.17 -15.19
CA GLU A 83 -2.15 -9.47 -16.44
C GLU A 83 -0.63 -9.45 -16.61
N GLN A 84 -0.13 -10.10 -17.62
CA GLN A 84 1.30 -10.29 -17.82
C GLN A 84 2.07 -8.98 -17.98
N ASP A 85 1.49 -8.00 -18.69
CA ASP A 85 2.12 -6.70 -18.91
C ASP A 85 2.28 -5.93 -17.58
N LEU A 86 1.29 -6.02 -16.67
CA LEU A 86 1.37 -5.40 -15.37
C LEU A 86 2.39 -6.09 -14.45
N VAL A 87 2.48 -7.42 -14.53
CA VAL A 87 3.52 -8.18 -13.80
C VAL A 87 4.91 -7.82 -14.35
N ALA A 88 5.08 -7.74 -15.67
CA ALA A 88 6.34 -7.35 -16.30
C ALA A 88 6.78 -5.95 -15.83
N GLN A 89 5.86 -4.99 -15.82
CA GLN A 89 6.13 -3.63 -15.34
C GLN A 89 6.55 -3.64 -13.87
N MET A 90 5.79 -4.32 -13.01
CA MET A 90 6.07 -4.41 -11.57
C MET A 90 7.46 -4.99 -11.28
N VAL A 91 7.82 -6.10 -11.92
CA VAL A 91 9.13 -6.73 -11.67
C VAL A 91 10.29 -5.92 -12.24
N THR A 92 10.06 -5.22 -13.35
CA THR A 92 11.06 -4.34 -13.99
C THR A 92 11.35 -3.13 -13.11
N ASP A 93 10.33 -2.52 -12.51
CA ASP A 93 10.47 -1.34 -11.66
C ASP A 93 11.01 -1.70 -10.26
N GLY A 94 10.84 -2.93 -9.81
CA GLY A 94 11.19 -3.39 -8.46
C GLY A 94 12.58 -2.97 -7.99
N PRO A 95 13.67 -3.26 -8.73
CA PRO A 95 15.03 -2.87 -8.32
C PRO A 95 15.23 -1.35 -8.20
N ALA A 96 14.57 -0.57 -9.07
CA ALA A 96 14.63 0.89 -8.99
C ALA A 96 13.87 1.42 -7.77
N ALA A 97 12.71 0.84 -7.45
CA ALA A 97 11.93 1.17 -6.27
C ALA A 97 12.70 0.90 -4.97
N ILE A 98 13.43 -0.22 -4.88
CA ILE A 98 14.30 -0.51 -3.72
C ILE A 98 15.40 0.53 -3.57
N ARG A 99 16.09 0.90 -4.66
CA ARG A 99 17.13 1.94 -4.61
C ARG A 99 16.55 3.29 -4.19
N TRP A 100 15.37 3.63 -4.66
CA TRP A 100 14.66 4.86 -4.29
C TRP A 100 14.34 4.88 -2.80
N LEU A 101 13.80 3.79 -2.23
CA LEU A 101 13.52 3.69 -0.79
C LEU A 101 14.80 3.81 0.05
N ILE A 102 15.90 3.17 -0.38
CA ILE A 102 17.22 3.31 0.27
C ILE A 102 17.70 4.77 0.20
N GLY A 103 17.50 5.43 -0.93
CA GLY A 103 17.81 6.85 -1.12
C GLY A 103 17.01 7.78 -0.19
N LEU A 104 15.80 7.38 0.21
CA LEU A 104 15.01 8.07 1.22
C LEU A 104 15.44 7.74 2.66
N GLY A 105 16.42 6.83 2.84
CA GLY A 105 16.91 6.44 4.16
C GLY A 105 16.26 5.16 4.73
N MET A 106 15.59 4.36 3.89
CA MET A 106 15.09 3.04 4.33
C MET A 106 16.24 2.09 4.57
N THR A 107 16.19 1.38 5.68
CA THR A 107 17.15 0.36 6.06
C THR A 107 16.60 -1.03 5.77
N PHE A 108 17.43 -1.89 5.20
CA PHE A 108 17.17 -3.32 5.04
C PHE A 108 18.21 -4.14 5.81
N ASP A 109 17.84 -5.36 6.18
CA ASP A 109 18.78 -6.30 6.82
C ASP A 109 19.94 -6.61 5.88
N LEU A 110 21.13 -6.71 6.45
CA LEU A 110 22.37 -7.02 5.71
C LEU A 110 22.71 -8.50 5.84
N ALA A 111 23.34 -9.07 4.83
CA ALA A 111 23.83 -10.43 4.86
C ALA A 111 24.95 -10.59 5.90
N ALA A 112 24.96 -11.72 6.62
CA ALA A 112 26.01 -12.02 7.59
C ALA A 112 27.39 -12.04 6.92
N GLY A 113 28.39 -11.41 7.57
CA GLY A 113 29.76 -11.33 7.04
C GLY A 113 29.96 -10.36 5.88
N SER A 114 28.95 -9.54 5.55
CA SER A 114 29.15 -8.42 4.63
C SER A 114 29.87 -7.29 5.37
N ASP A 115 31.18 -7.25 5.27
CA ASP A 115 31.98 -6.10 5.68
C ASP A 115 31.41 -4.87 4.99
N ASN A 116 30.83 -3.95 5.71
CA ASN A 116 30.35 -2.61 5.34
C ASN A 116 29.98 -2.32 3.84
N ASN A 117 30.09 -3.30 2.97
CA ASN A 117 29.79 -3.22 1.54
C ASN A 117 28.28 -3.36 1.21
N GLY A 118 27.43 -3.38 2.27
CA GLY A 118 26.01 -3.19 2.06
C GLY A 118 25.26 -4.28 1.29
N ARG A 119 25.77 -5.53 1.23
CA ARG A 119 25.04 -6.62 0.58
C ARG A 119 23.76 -6.91 1.35
N LEU A 120 22.60 -6.70 0.70
CA LEU A 120 21.29 -6.92 1.29
C LEU A 120 21.06 -8.40 1.58
N GLN A 121 20.54 -8.70 2.77
CA GLN A 121 20.04 -10.03 3.08
C GLN A 121 18.79 -10.30 2.25
N ARG A 122 18.73 -11.47 1.64
CA ARG A 122 17.56 -11.93 0.88
C ARG A 122 17.03 -13.21 1.49
N LYS A 123 15.74 -13.23 1.75
CA LYS A 123 15.04 -14.39 2.30
C LYS A 123 14.21 -15.06 1.20
N ARG A 124 13.92 -16.33 1.38
CA ARG A 124 13.01 -17.08 0.52
C ARG A 124 11.60 -16.91 1.03
N ALA A 125 10.65 -16.61 0.14
CA ALA A 125 9.23 -16.68 0.44
C ALA A 125 8.60 -17.95 -0.17
N GLY A 126 7.40 -18.29 0.24
CA GLY A 126 6.64 -19.37 -0.37
C GLY A 126 6.44 -19.15 -1.86
N GLY A 127 6.71 -20.16 -2.68
CA GLY A 127 6.54 -20.11 -4.14
C GLY A 127 7.66 -19.43 -4.92
N THR A 128 8.69 -18.87 -4.25
CA THR A 128 9.83 -18.27 -4.96
C THR A 128 10.92 -19.30 -5.24
N SER A 129 11.46 -19.29 -6.46
CA SER A 129 12.58 -20.16 -6.86
C SER A 129 13.92 -19.63 -6.32
N ILE A 130 14.06 -18.31 -6.21
CA ILE A 130 15.27 -17.62 -5.75
C ILE A 130 14.94 -16.77 -4.50
N PRO A 131 15.85 -16.68 -3.51
CA PRO A 131 15.69 -15.75 -2.38
C PRO A 131 15.76 -14.30 -2.88
N ARG A 132 14.65 -13.56 -2.79
CA ARG A 132 14.56 -12.16 -3.23
C ARG A 132 13.82 -11.23 -2.28
N VAL A 133 13.33 -11.76 -1.16
CA VAL A 133 12.61 -10.95 -0.17
C VAL A 133 13.59 -10.13 0.64
N LEU A 134 13.49 -8.84 0.53
CA LEU A 134 14.22 -7.84 1.32
C LEU A 134 13.36 -7.41 2.49
N CYS A 135 13.90 -7.43 3.68
CA CYS A 135 13.18 -7.06 4.90
C CYS A 135 14.02 -6.19 5.82
N TYR A 136 13.32 -5.52 6.71
CA TYR A 136 13.89 -4.91 7.90
C TYR A 136 13.33 -5.66 9.10
N ARG A 137 14.11 -6.60 9.62
CA ARG A 137 13.65 -7.52 10.68
C ARG A 137 12.32 -8.19 10.29
N ASP A 138 11.27 -7.99 11.11
CA ASP A 138 9.88 -8.37 10.80
C ASP A 138 8.95 -7.13 10.82
N PHE A 139 9.49 -5.96 10.45
CA PHE A 139 8.80 -4.66 10.51
C PHE A 139 9.02 -3.85 9.22
N THR A 140 9.08 -4.53 8.08
CA THR A 140 9.43 -3.90 6.79
C THR A 140 8.48 -2.78 6.41
N GLY A 141 7.18 -2.97 6.60
CA GLY A 141 6.17 -1.95 6.31
C GLY A 141 6.24 -0.75 7.24
N LEU A 142 6.53 -0.99 8.53
CA LEU A 142 6.72 0.09 9.50
C LEU A 142 7.93 0.96 9.12
N GLU A 143 9.05 0.33 8.77
CA GLU A 143 10.26 1.05 8.34
C GLU A 143 10.02 1.80 7.02
N MET A 144 9.35 1.18 6.05
CA MET A 144 8.99 1.84 4.81
C MET A 144 8.11 3.08 5.06
N MET A 145 7.09 2.95 5.91
CA MET A 145 6.22 4.09 6.22
C MET A 145 6.91 5.15 7.05
N ARG A 146 7.91 4.80 7.88
CA ARG A 146 8.72 5.78 8.60
C ARG A 146 9.40 6.74 7.62
N VAL A 147 10.12 6.20 6.63
CA VAL A 147 10.86 7.04 5.67
C VAL A 147 9.95 7.77 4.70
N LEU A 148 8.87 7.14 4.23
CA LEU A 148 7.92 7.77 3.33
C LEU A 148 7.18 8.92 4.00
N ARG A 149 6.74 8.72 5.23
CA ARG A 149 6.08 9.76 6.03
C ARG A 149 7.01 10.94 6.27
N GLU A 150 8.24 10.68 6.71
CA GLU A 150 9.25 11.72 6.94
C GLU A 150 9.51 12.51 5.66
N ALA A 151 9.69 11.83 4.52
CA ALA A 151 9.90 12.47 3.24
C ALA A 151 8.70 13.35 2.83
N VAL A 152 7.47 12.88 3.02
CA VAL A 152 6.25 13.66 2.73
C VAL A 152 6.12 14.86 3.67
N GLU A 153 6.45 14.71 4.95
CA GLU A 153 6.39 15.80 5.94
C GLU A 153 7.42 16.91 5.65
N LEU A 154 8.55 16.55 5.09
CA LEU A 154 9.62 17.49 4.71
C LEU A 154 9.39 18.15 3.32
N GLU A 155 8.56 17.55 2.47
CA GLU A 155 8.32 18.04 1.12
C GLU A 155 7.34 19.23 1.12
N ARG A 156 7.86 20.41 0.77
CA ARG A 156 7.08 21.68 0.79
C ARG A 156 5.98 21.73 -0.28
N GLY A 157 6.11 20.95 -1.34
CA GLY A 157 5.13 20.86 -2.42
C GLY A 157 3.87 20.07 -2.05
N ILE A 158 3.81 19.48 -0.86
CA ILE A 158 2.70 18.60 -0.43
C ILE A 158 1.94 19.23 0.74
N THR A 159 0.66 19.51 0.52
CA THR A 159 -0.28 19.87 1.58
C THR A 159 -1.00 18.62 2.07
N GLN A 160 -0.82 18.26 3.35
CA GLN A 160 -1.46 17.11 3.95
C GLN A 160 -2.78 17.48 4.62
N LEU A 161 -3.84 16.74 4.27
CA LEU A 161 -5.14 16.80 4.92
C LEU A 161 -5.37 15.47 5.65
N ASN A 162 -5.09 15.43 6.94
CA ASN A 162 -5.33 14.26 7.80
C ASN A 162 -6.75 14.31 8.37
N ARG A 163 -7.33 13.14 8.66
CA ARG A 163 -8.73 12.97 9.11
C ARG A 163 -9.72 13.64 8.16
N CYS A 164 -9.42 13.51 6.88
CA CYS A 164 -10.15 14.14 5.80
C CYS A 164 -10.48 13.10 4.71
N PRO A 165 -11.44 12.18 4.99
CA PRO A 165 -11.84 11.18 4.01
C PRO A 165 -12.41 11.81 2.76
N ALA A 166 -12.06 11.24 1.60
CA ALA A 166 -12.78 11.51 0.36
C ALA A 166 -14.14 10.79 0.40
N ILE A 167 -15.19 11.50 -0.02
CA ILE A 167 -16.57 11.01 0.01
C ILE A 167 -17.04 10.70 -1.41
N GLU A 168 -16.67 11.56 -2.36
CA GLU A 168 -17.10 11.45 -3.76
C GLU A 168 -16.03 12.04 -4.67
N LEU A 169 -15.88 11.48 -5.87
CA LEU A 169 -15.05 12.04 -6.93
C LEU A 169 -15.89 13.02 -7.76
N LEU A 170 -15.27 14.06 -8.28
CA LEU A 170 -15.90 15.05 -9.12
C LEU A 170 -15.58 14.80 -10.58
N SER A 171 -16.61 14.86 -11.44
CA SER A 171 -16.46 14.79 -12.90
C SER A 171 -16.78 16.11 -13.57
N ASP A 172 -16.11 16.37 -14.69
CA ASP A 172 -16.53 17.41 -15.62
C ASP A 172 -17.67 16.94 -16.56
N GLU A 173 -18.09 17.79 -17.45
CA GLU A 173 -19.12 17.51 -18.46
C GLU A 173 -18.73 16.41 -19.46
N HIS A 174 -17.44 16.08 -19.53
CA HIS A 174 -16.90 15.01 -20.38
C HIS A 174 -16.66 13.70 -19.61
N GLY A 175 -17.06 13.63 -18.33
CA GLY A 175 -16.87 12.46 -17.47
C GLY A 175 -15.43 12.28 -16.97
N ARG A 176 -14.55 13.29 -17.11
CA ARG A 176 -13.18 13.21 -16.58
C ARG A 176 -13.18 13.55 -15.09
N CYS A 177 -12.39 12.83 -14.31
CA CYS A 177 -12.19 13.15 -12.89
C CYS A 177 -11.40 14.46 -12.74
N VAL A 178 -12.00 15.43 -12.08
CA VAL A 178 -11.44 16.79 -11.89
C VAL A 178 -11.29 17.17 -10.42
N GLY A 179 -11.41 16.21 -9.51
CA GLY A 179 -11.25 16.48 -8.09
C GLY A 179 -12.06 15.52 -7.21
N ALA A 180 -12.26 15.92 -5.97
CA ALA A 180 -13.08 15.19 -5.02
C ALA A 180 -13.73 16.11 -3.98
N VAL A 181 -14.82 15.62 -3.41
CA VAL A 181 -15.41 16.15 -2.18
C VAL A 181 -14.78 15.40 -1.01
N LEU A 182 -14.24 16.15 -0.07
CA LEU A 182 -13.66 15.62 1.16
C LEU A 182 -14.48 16.13 2.36
N TYR A 183 -14.41 15.39 3.47
CA TYR A 183 -15.00 15.83 4.72
C TYR A 183 -13.93 16.00 5.81
N ASP A 184 -13.67 17.23 6.21
CA ASP A 184 -12.78 17.53 7.34
C ASP A 184 -13.49 17.15 8.64
N LEU A 185 -13.07 16.03 9.24
CA LEU A 185 -13.65 15.49 10.46
C LEU A 185 -13.42 16.40 11.68
N GLU A 186 -12.33 17.18 11.70
CA GLU A 186 -11.98 18.04 12.81
C GLU A 186 -12.78 19.34 12.77
N ARG A 187 -12.88 19.95 11.58
CA ARG A 187 -13.62 21.20 11.38
C ARG A 187 -15.09 20.98 11.06
N ARG A 188 -15.49 19.70 10.80
CA ARG A 188 -16.85 19.33 10.39
C ARG A 188 -17.33 20.11 9.17
N LYS A 189 -16.48 20.23 8.17
CA LYS A 189 -16.75 20.97 6.93
C LYS A 189 -16.47 20.10 5.71
N LEU A 190 -17.22 20.37 4.67
CA LEU A 190 -16.93 19.86 3.34
C LEU A 190 -15.85 20.70 2.67
N LEU A 191 -14.90 20.04 2.03
CA LEU A 191 -13.91 20.64 1.17
C LEU A 191 -14.16 20.15 -0.26
N ILE A 192 -14.15 21.05 -1.21
CA ILE A 192 -14.22 20.74 -2.64
C ILE A 192 -12.83 20.94 -3.22
N VAL A 193 -12.12 19.86 -3.47
CA VAL A 193 -10.79 19.94 -4.05
C VAL A 193 -10.87 19.77 -5.56
N HIS A 194 -10.52 20.83 -6.29
CA HIS A 194 -10.34 20.80 -7.73
C HIS A 194 -8.90 20.45 -8.05
N ALA A 195 -8.70 19.46 -8.91
CA ALA A 195 -7.38 18.99 -9.30
C ALA A 195 -7.28 18.73 -10.80
N LYS A 196 -6.11 18.96 -11.38
CA LYS A 196 -5.84 18.60 -12.79
C LYS A 196 -5.75 17.09 -12.97
N SER A 197 -5.31 16.37 -11.91
CA SER A 197 -5.22 14.91 -11.87
C SER A 197 -5.54 14.41 -10.47
N VAL A 198 -6.17 13.23 -10.39
CA VAL A 198 -6.48 12.54 -9.13
C VAL A 198 -5.81 11.18 -9.11
N VAL A 199 -5.03 10.91 -8.07
CA VAL A 199 -4.46 9.59 -7.80
C VAL A 199 -5.24 8.93 -6.67
N LEU A 200 -5.93 7.84 -6.99
CA LEU A 200 -6.68 7.07 -6.02
C LEU A 200 -5.80 5.96 -5.45
N ALA A 201 -5.32 6.13 -4.22
CA ALA A 201 -4.42 5.23 -3.51
C ALA A 201 -5.00 4.77 -2.15
N SER A 202 -6.31 4.61 -2.09
CA SER A 202 -7.12 4.39 -0.88
C SER A 202 -7.01 2.99 -0.29
N GLY A 203 -6.20 2.10 -0.89
CA GLY A 203 -6.10 0.69 -0.47
C GLY A 203 -7.31 -0.13 -0.91
N GLY A 204 -7.50 -1.26 -0.25
CA GLY A 204 -8.48 -2.28 -0.64
C GLY A 204 -9.67 -2.40 0.30
N SER A 205 -10.23 -3.62 0.34
CA SER A 205 -11.53 -3.95 0.94
C SER A 205 -11.44 -5.01 2.06
N GLY A 206 -10.24 -5.39 2.50
CA GLY A 206 -10.05 -6.51 3.43
C GLY A 206 -10.73 -6.36 4.80
N ARG A 207 -11.20 -5.15 5.14
CA ARG A 207 -11.94 -4.89 6.38
C ARG A 207 -13.46 -4.98 6.22
N LEU A 208 -13.98 -5.11 4.99
CA LEU A 208 -15.41 -5.29 4.75
C LEU A 208 -15.89 -6.70 5.10
N HIS A 209 -15.00 -7.67 5.22
CA HIS A 209 -15.35 -9.05 5.51
C HIS A 209 -15.62 -9.23 7.01
N LEU A 210 -16.83 -8.88 7.43
CA LEU A 210 -17.22 -8.77 8.84
C LEU A 210 -18.02 -9.94 9.38
N GLN A 211 -18.26 -11.00 8.60
CA GLN A 211 -19.12 -12.14 8.98
C GLN A 211 -18.52 -13.04 10.08
N GLY A 212 -18.05 -12.42 11.17
CA GLY A 212 -17.45 -13.15 12.29
C GLY A 212 -16.01 -13.59 12.08
N PHE A 213 -15.42 -13.29 10.93
CA PHE A 213 -14.02 -13.58 10.65
C PHE A 213 -13.12 -12.45 11.15
N ALA A 214 -12.10 -12.82 11.89
CA ALA A 214 -11.03 -11.88 12.21
C ALA A 214 -10.27 -11.51 10.93
N THR A 215 -9.79 -10.27 10.88
CA THR A 215 -8.98 -9.78 9.76
C THR A 215 -7.75 -9.07 10.28
N SER A 216 -6.60 -9.31 9.66
CA SER A 216 -5.35 -8.60 9.93
C SER A 216 -5.24 -7.26 9.18
N ASN A 217 -6.25 -6.89 8.38
CA ASN A 217 -6.26 -5.62 7.65
C ASN A 217 -6.47 -4.43 8.57
N HIS A 218 -5.85 -3.32 8.19
CA HIS A 218 -6.08 -2.03 8.82
C HIS A 218 -7.58 -1.66 8.74
N TYR A 219 -8.13 -1.10 9.82
CA TYR A 219 -9.56 -0.79 9.91
C TYR A 219 -10.06 0.25 8.88
N GLY A 220 -9.16 0.99 8.25
CA GLY A 220 -9.46 1.90 7.15
C GLY A 220 -9.65 1.23 5.78
N ALA A 221 -9.40 -0.08 5.63
CA ALA A 221 -9.50 -0.81 4.37
C ALA A 221 -10.96 -1.20 4.06
N THR A 222 -11.82 -0.23 3.77
CA THR A 222 -13.27 -0.35 3.65
C THR A 222 -13.80 -0.11 2.25
N ALA A 223 -12.97 -0.27 1.22
CA ALA A 223 -13.33 -0.15 -0.21
C ALA A 223 -13.82 1.23 -0.68
N ASP A 224 -13.64 2.27 0.10
CA ASP A 224 -14.16 3.61 -0.25
C ASP A 224 -13.74 4.04 -1.67
N GLY A 225 -12.46 3.86 -2.01
CA GLY A 225 -11.96 4.20 -3.33
C GLY A 225 -12.51 3.33 -4.45
N LEU A 226 -12.73 2.04 -4.20
CA LEU A 226 -13.36 1.15 -5.19
C LEU A 226 -14.78 1.63 -5.52
N VAL A 227 -15.55 2.01 -4.50
CA VAL A 227 -16.92 2.52 -4.69
C VAL A 227 -16.90 3.85 -5.43
N MET A 228 -16.04 4.78 -5.06
CA MET A 228 -15.91 6.07 -5.75
C MET A 228 -15.48 5.88 -7.21
N ALA A 229 -14.50 5.03 -7.48
CA ALA A 229 -14.06 4.72 -8.84
C ALA A 229 -15.19 4.09 -9.67
N TYR A 230 -15.93 3.14 -9.10
CA TYR A 230 -17.08 2.52 -9.76
C TYR A 230 -18.15 3.55 -10.14
N ARG A 231 -18.49 4.46 -9.23
CA ARG A 231 -19.47 5.55 -9.50
C ARG A 231 -18.99 6.49 -10.60
N MET A 232 -17.68 6.65 -10.76
CA MET A 232 -17.08 7.40 -11.87
C MET A 232 -17.04 6.63 -13.19
N GLY A 233 -17.55 5.39 -13.24
CA GLY A 233 -17.56 4.56 -14.43
C GLY A 233 -16.29 3.72 -14.65
N ALA A 234 -15.40 3.63 -13.66
CA ALA A 234 -14.24 2.75 -13.75
C ALA A 234 -14.66 1.27 -13.79
N LYS A 235 -13.96 0.50 -14.62
CA LYS A 235 -14.14 -0.96 -14.65
C LYS A 235 -13.48 -1.56 -13.41
N LEU A 236 -14.22 -2.41 -12.70
CA LEU A 236 -13.71 -3.21 -11.60
C LEU A 236 -13.40 -4.62 -12.11
N ARG A 237 -12.33 -5.21 -11.58
CA ARG A 237 -11.89 -6.57 -11.91
C ARG A 237 -11.67 -7.37 -10.64
N ASP A 238 -11.97 -8.65 -10.69
CA ASP A 238 -11.72 -9.64 -9.63
C ASP A 238 -12.21 -9.19 -8.25
N VAL A 239 -13.38 -8.53 -8.19
CA VAL A 239 -13.95 -7.97 -6.95
C VAL A 239 -14.43 -9.04 -5.96
N ASP A 240 -14.51 -10.28 -6.38
CA ASP A 240 -14.80 -11.47 -5.59
C ASP A 240 -13.52 -12.14 -5.04
N SER A 241 -12.34 -11.65 -5.43
CA SER A 241 -11.05 -12.23 -5.04
C SER A 241 -10.51 -11.59 -3.77
N PHE A 242 -10.35 -12.42 -2.73
CA PHE A 242 -9.70 -12.05 -1.48
C PHE A 242 -8.56 -13.00 -1.18
N GLN A 243 -7.39 -12.48 -0.88
CA GLN A 243 -6.29 -13.28 -0.36
C GLN A 243 -6.35 -13.31 1.16
N TYR A 244 -6.53 -14.49 1.72
CA TYR A 244 -6.47 -14.70 3.17
C TYR A 244 -5.04 -15.04 3.59
N HIS A 245 -4.51 -14.28 4.53
CA HIS A 245 -3.25 -14.66 5.17
C HIS A 245 -3.46 -15.96 5.97
N PRO A 246 -2.66 -17.00 5.75
CA PRO A 246 -2.97 -18.35 6.26
C PRO A 246 -2.80 -18.48 7.79
N THR A 247 -2.12 -17.53 8.44
CA THR A 247 -1.86 -17.58 9.88
C THR A 247 -2.23 -16.27 10.56
N GLY A 248 -3.29 -16.31 11.34
CA GLY A 248 -3.71 -15.23 12.21
C GLY A 248 -4.04 -15.76 13.60
N VAL A 249 -3.90 -14.92 14.61
CA VAL A 249 -4.24 -15.28 16.00
C VAL A 249 -5.76 -15.32 16.14
N ALA A 250 -6.30 -16.44 16.60
CA ALA A 250 -7.73 -16.59 16.90
C ALA A 250 -8.01 -16.48 18.40
N HIS A 251 -7.04 -16.81 19.24
CA HIS A 251 -7.16 -16.78 20.69
C HIS A 251 -5.82 -16.36 21.33
N PRO A 252 -5.81 -15.63 22.45
CA PRO A 252 -6.97 -15.10 23.20
C PRO A 252 -7.68 -13.95 22.46
N PRO A 253 -8.94 -13.64 22.83
CA PRO A 253 -9.79 -12.68 22.08
C PRO A 253 -9.17 -11.30 21.85
N HIS A 254 -8.36 -10.80 22.78
CA HIS A 254 -7.72 -9.49 22.65
C HIS A 254 -6.58 -9.45 21.62
N LEU A 255 -6.11 -10.61 21.16
CA LEU A 255 -5.13 -10.76 20.09
C LEU A 255 -5.77 -11.22 18.77
N ALA A 256 -7.06 -11.54 18.77
CA ALA A 256 -7.72 -12.06 17.58
C ALA A 256 -7.60 -11.08 16.39
N GLY A 257 -7.12 -11.59 15.26
CA GLY A 257 -6.82 -10.82 14.06
C GLY A 257 -5.38 -10.30 13.98
N ALA A 258 -4.56 -10.48 15.02
CA ALA A 258 -3.13 -10.19 14.89
C ALA A 258 -2.48 -11.14 13.88
N LEU A 259 -1.54 -10.62 13.11
CA LEU A 259 -0.79 -11.40 12.13
C LEU A 259 0.22 -12.32 12.83
N ILE A 260 0.32 -13.56 12.38
CA ILE A 260 1.49 -14.42 12.64
C ILE A 260 2.32 -14.39 11.36
N SER A 261 3.44 -13.72 11.41
CA SER A 261 4.31 -13.47 10.28
C SER A 261 4.70 -14.75 9.53
N GLU A 262 4.86 -14.66 8.22
CA GLU A 262 5.38 -15.73 7.38
C GLU A 262 6.77 -16.19 7.83
N ALA A 263 7.55 -15.34 8.45
CA ALA A 263 8.87 -15.66 8.98
C ALA A 263 8.83 -16.87 9.94
N VAL A 264 7.77 -17.03 10.71
CA VAL A 264 7.57 -18.15 11.63
C VAL A 264 7.48 -19.48 10.85
N ARG A 265 6.70 -19.50 9.75
CA ARG A 265 6.60 -20.70 8.90
C ARG A 265 7.90 -20.95 8.13
N SER A 266 8.54 -19.90 7.64
CA SER A 266 9.81 -20.01 6.92
C SER A 266 10.96 -20.50 7.80
N ALA A 267 10.85 -20.31 9.12
CA ALA A 267 11.78 -20.87 10.12
C ALA A 267 11.53 -22.37 10.43
N GLY A 268 10.57 -23.01 9.75
CA GLY A 268 10.29 -24.44 9.90
C GLY A 268 9.21 -24.79 10.90
N THR A 269 8.41 -23.82 11.34
CA THR A 269 7.26 -24.08 12.24
C THR A 269 6.14 -24.77 11.47
N HIS A 270 5.60 -25.83 12.05
CA HIS A 270 4.44 -26.54 11.53
C HIS A 270 3.17 -26.12 12.26
N LEU A 271 2.09 -25.95 11.47
CA LEU A 271 0.75 -25.79 12.02
C LEU A 271 0.20 -27.19 12.26
N VAL A 272 -0.23 -27.46 13.47
CA VAL A 272 -0.81 -28.77 13.86
C VAL A 272 -2.21 -28.55 14.43
N ASN A 273 -3.06 -29.58 14.30
CA ASN A 273 -4.37 -29.60 14.93
C ASN A 273 -4.24 -29.95 16.45
N GLY A 274 -5.37 -30.06 17.15
CA GLY A 274 -5.40 -30.42 18.58
C GLY A 274 -4.89 -31.83 18.89
N LEU A 275 -4.65 -32.66 17.87
CA LEU A 275 -4.09 -34.03 17.99
C LEU A 275 -2.59 -34.07 17.73
N GLY A 276 -1.99 -32.93 17.31
CA GLY A 276 -0.58 -32.84 16.97
C GLY A 276 -0.24 -33.26 15.54
N GLU A 277 -1.25 -33.38 14.66
CA GLU A 277 -1.13 -33.80 13.26
C GLU A 277 -0.97 -32.59 12.33
#